data_b74caf1cf8f396288856950d61a64abf
#
_entry.id   b74caf1cf8f396288856950d61a64abf
#
_cell.length_a   1.000
_cell.length_b   1.000
_cell.length_c   1.000
_cell.angle_alpha   90.00
_cell.angle_beta   90.00
_cell.angle_gamma   90.00
#
_symmetry.space_group_name_H-M   'P 1'
#
loop_
_entity.id
_entity.type
_entity.pdbx_description
1 polymer ?
#
loop_
_entity_poly.entity_id
_entity_poly.type
_entity_poly.pdbx_seq_one_letter_code
_entity_poly.pdbx_strand_id
1 'polypeptide(L)'
;KTYYRAIYDHNRDFFIHGYVRTGMGVSKVSRSGRGPRLINMEMQFRKCCNHPYMLEGVEQLEEAENAKANASPDIADHPLVSSSGKMVLLLKLLTKLRDEGHRVLIFSQFTAMLDLLQRFLRLANFTFTRIDGSIRGNTREDAIQSFNDESKGIFCFLLSTRAGGVGITLTSADTVIIFDSDWNPQVAAR
;
A
#
# COMPACT_ATOMS: atom_id res chain seq x y z
N LYS A 1 -12.40 6.01 -7.33
CA LYS A 1 -13.32 7.13 -7.01
C LYS A 1 -14.59 6.65 -6.29
N THR A 2 -15.19 5.54 -6.68
CA THR A 2 -16.45 5.00 -6.13
C THR A 2 -16.35 4.75 -4.62
N TYR A 3 -15.37 3.98 -4.17
CA TYR A 3 -15.17 3.67 -2.75
C TYR A 3 -14.86 4.90 -1.90
N TYR A 4 -14.04 5.82 -2.42
CA TYR A 4 -13.75 7.08 -1.72
C TYR A 4 -15.03 7.89 -1.49
N ARG A 5 -15.89 7.98 -2.53
CA ARG A 5 -17.18 8.66 -2.45
C ARG A 5 -18.12 7.96 -1.47
N ALA A 6 -18.18 6.62 -1.48
CA ALA A 6 -18.98 5.86 -0.53
C ALA A 6 -18.58 6.12 0.93
N ILE A 7 -17.27 6.18 1.23
CA ILE A 7 -16.78 6.54 2.57
C ILE A 7 -17.22 7.96 2.93
N TYR A 8 -17.11 8.92 2.00
CA TYR A 8 -17.51 10.29 2.22
C TYR A 8 -19.02 10.39 2.47
N ASP A 9 -19.85 9.81 1.60
CA ASP A 9 -21.30 9.87 1.70
C ASP A 9 -21.81 9.20 2.97
N HIS A 10 -21.21 8.07 3.39
CA HIS A 10 -21.53 7.42 4.66
C HIS A 10 -21.24 8.30 5.89
N ASN A 11 -20.25 9.19 5.79
CA ASN A 11 -19.84 10.07 6.88
C ASN A 11 -20.23 11.55 6.61
N ARG A 12 -21.06 11.81 5.63
CA ARG A 12 -21.41 13.17 5.15
C ARG A 12 -21.94 14.07 6.25
N ASP A 13 -22.83 13.55 7.10
CA ASP A 13 -23.43 14.32 8.22
C ASP A 13 -22.36 14.80 9.20
N PHE A 14 -21.30 14.01 9.41
CA PHE A 14 -20.17 14.42 10.23
C PHE A 14 -19.37 15.57 9.61
N PHE A 15 -19.13 15.53 8.29
CA PHE A 15 -18.37 16.58 7.60
C PHE A 15 -19.13 17.89 7.49
N ILE A 16 -20.46 17.83 7.29
CA ILE A 16 -21.29 19.02 7.10
C ILE A 16 -21.74 19.63 8.42
N HIS A 17 -22.13 18.83 9.39
CA HIS A 17 -22.81 19.29 10.60
C HIS A 17 -22.05 19.02 11.90
N GLY A 18 -20.93 18.28 11.86
CA GLY A 18 -20.22 17.82 13.06
C GLY A 18 -21.06 16.87 13.94
N TYR A 19 -22.02 16.17 13.34
CA TYR A 19 -22.89 15.21 14.02
C TYR A 19 -22.63 13.79 13.53
N VAL A 20 -22.83 12.83 14.40
CA VAL A 20 -22.77 11.39 14.07
C VAL A 20 -24.15 10.78 14.26
N ARG A 21 -24.68 10.15 13.21
CA ARG A 21 -25.85 9.28 13.33
C ARG A 21 -25.46 7.99 14.05
N THR A 22 -26.03 7.77 15.21
CA THR A 22 -25.97 6.49 15.94
C THR A 22 -27.33 5.83 15.87
N GLY A 23 -27.40 4.51 15.95
CA GLY A 23 -28.67 3.77 15.94
C GLY A 23 -29.68 4.19 17.03
N MET A 24 -29.29 5.04 17.99
CA MET A 24 -30.11 5.59 19.06
C MET A 24 -30.39 7.11 18.95
N GLY A 25 -30.01 7.77 17.84
CA GLY A 25 -30.23 9.21 17.65
C GLY A 25 -29.04 9.97 17.05
N VAL A 26 -29.14 11.30 17.04
CA VAL A 26 -28.09 12.20 16.55
C VAL A 26 -27.37 12.81 17.74
N SER A 27 -26.07 12.57 17.89
CA SER A 27 -25.25 13.16 18.94
C SER A 27 -24.24 14.17 18.36
N LYS A 28 -24.15 15.35 19.01
CA LYS A 28 -23.20 16.39 18.65
C LYS A 28 -21.80 15.98 19.05
N VAL A 29 -20.85 16.02 18.12
CA VAL A 29 -19.44 15.75 18.46
C VAL A 29 -18.90 16.97 19.18
N SER A 30 -18.43 16.80 20.41
CA SER A 30 -17.79 17.87 21.16
C SER A 30 -16.59 18.42 20.42
N ARG A 31 -16.47 19.73 20.31
CA ARG A 31 -15.35 20.44 19.65
C ARG A 31 -13.97 20.14 20.28
N SER A 32 -13.91 19.59 21.47
CA SER A 32 -12.66 19.29 22.18
C SER A 32 -12.12 17.88 21.91
N GLY A 33 -12.89 17.03 21.23
CA GLY A 33 -12.50 15.65 20.97
C GLY A 33 -12.10 15.43 19.51
N ARG A 34 -10.80 15.41 19.20
CA ARG A 34 -10.30 14.57 18.13
C ARG A 34 -10.62 13.12 18.51
N GLY A 35 -11.91 12.76 18.37
CA GLY A 35 -12.38 11.46 18.78
C GLY A 35 -11.80 10.34 17.91
N PRO A 36 -11.74 9.10 18.43
CA PRO A 36 -11.24 7.93 17.71
C PRO A 36 -11.87 7.73 16.31
N ARG A 37 -13.05 8.27 16.07
CA ARG A 37 -13.79 8.21 14.81
C ARG A 37 -13.20 9.06 13.68
N LEU A 38 -12.69 10.27 13.96
CA LEU A 38 -12.09 11.13 12.92
C LEU A 38 -10.79 10.52 12.42
N ILE A 39 -9.93 10.07 13.34
CA ILE A 39 -8.69 9.38 13.01
C ILE A 39 -8.97 8.11 12.19
N ASN A 40 -10.03 7.37 12.53
CA ASN A 40 -10.41 6.18 11.80
C ASN A 40 -10.87 6.51 10.36
N MET A 41 -11.63 7.60 10.14
CA MET A 41 -12.03 8.04 8.81
C MET A 41 -10.84 8.49 7.95
N GLU A 42 -9.93 9.29 8.50
CA GLU A 42 -8.71 9.69 7.79
C GLU A 42 -7.90 8.47 7.36
N MET A 43 -7.77 7.48 8.24
CA MET A 43 -7.10 6.22 7.91
C MET A 43 -7.83 5.43 6.82
N GLN A 44 -9.17 5.40 6.80
CA GLN A 44 -9.94 4.75 5.75
C GLN A 44 -9.75 5.45 4.40
N PHE A 45 -9.81 6.78 4.37
CA PHE A 45 -9.52 7.54 3.15
C PHE A 45 -8.10 7.28 2.64
N ARG A 46 -7.13 7.27 3.54
CA ARG A 46 -5.74 7.00 3.19
C ARG A 46 -5.55 5.59 2.62
N LYS A 47 -6.15 4.58 3.24
CA LYS A 47 -6.18 3.21 2.74
C LYS A 47 -6.79 3.15 1.34
N CYS A 48 -7.98 3.77 1.16
CA CYS A 48 -8.66 3.82 -0.11
C CYS A 48 -7.83 4.48 -1.22
N CYS A 49 -7.09 5.55 -0.89
CA CYS A 49 -6.20 6.23 -1.84
C CYS A 49 -4.96 5.41 -2.22
N ASN A 50 -4.52 4.52 -1.35
CA ASN A 50 -3.42 3.61 -1.66
C ASN A 50 -3.90 2.46 -2.53
N HIS A 51 -4.88 1.70 -2.05
CA HIS A 51 -5.52 0.64 -2.80
C HIS A 51 -6.91 0.32 -2.22
N PRO A 52 -7.96 0.16 -3.04
CA PRO A 52 -9.29 -0.18 -2.55
C PRO A 52 -9.33 -1.47 -1.70
N TYR A 53 -8.53 -2.47 -2.02
CA TYR A 53 -8.45 -3.75 -1.29
C TYR A 53 -7.90 -3.63 0.15
N MET A 54 -7.41 -2.44 0.55
CA MET A 54 -7.11 -2.17 1.95
C MET A 54 -8.36 -1.89 2.79
N LEU A 55 -9.53 -1.74 2.15
CA LEU A 55 -10.83 -1.65 2.80
C LEU A 55 -11.42 -3.06 2.94
N GLU A 56 -11.96 -3.33 4.12
CA GLU A 56 -12.55 -4.62 4.43
C GLU A 56 -13.73 -4.95 3.49
N GLY A 57 -13.75 -6.15 2.94
CA GLY A 57 -14.82 -6.66 2.08
C GLY A 57 -14.75 -6.24 0.60
N VAL A 58 -13.91 -5.27 0.22
CA VAL A 58 -13.86 -4.78 -1.17
C VAL A 58 -13.25 -5.79 -2.11
N GLU A 59 -12.20 -6.47 -1.70
CA GLU A 59 -11.55 -7.50 -2.53
C GLU A 59 -12.51 -8.63 -2.90
N GLN A 60 -13.25 -9.14 -1.91
CA GLN A 60 -14.22 -10.22 -2.11
C GLN A 60 -15.36 -9.80 -3.05
N LEU A 61 -15.79 -8.53 -2.97
CA LEU A 61 -16.82 -8.00 -3.86
C LEU A 61 -16.33 -7.94 -5.30
N GLU A 62 -15.13 -7.41 -5.52
CA GLU A 62 -14.55 -7.30 -6.86
C GLU A 62 -14.19 -8.67 -7.45
N GLU A 63 -13.72 -9.62 -6.65
CA GLU A 63 -13.47 -10.98 -7.09
C GLU A 63 -14.77 -11.67 -7.53
N ALA A 64 -15.87 -11.49 -6.79
CA ALA A 64 -17.18 -12.04 -7.15
C ALA A 64 -17.76 -11.43 -8.43
N GLU A 65 -17.50 -10.14 -8.69
CA GLU A 65 -17.89 -9.46 -9.92
C GLU A 65 -17.04 -9.91 -11.12
N ASN A 66 -15.73 -10.00 -10.93
CA ASN A 66 -14.79 -10.39 -11.99
C ASN A 66 -14.84 -11.88 -12.36
N ALA A 67 -15.26 -12.75 -11.44
CA ALA A 67 -15.49 -14.14 -11.75
C ALA A 67 -16.57 -14.36 -12.84
N LYS A 68 -17.40 -13.34 -13.10
CA LYS A 68 -18.43 -13.31 -14.15
C LYS A 68 -17.92 -12.74 -15.48
N ALA A 69 -16.77 -12.07 -15.47
CA ALA A 69 -16.15 -11.51 -16.65
C ALA A 69 -15.01 -12.41 -17.11
N ASN A 70 -14.87 -12.59 -18.42
CA ASN A 70 -13.75 -13.33 -18.99
C ASN A 70 -12.44 -12.62 -18.61
N ALA A 71 -11.56 -13.30 -17.87
CA ALA A 71 -10.28 -12.76 -17.45
C ALA A 71 -9.41 -12.42 -18.67
N SER A 72 -8.98 -11.19 -18.77
CA SER A 72 -7.98 -10.77 -19.74
C SER A 72 -6.62 -11.41 -19.37
N PRO A 73 -5.80 -11.86 -20.36
CA PRO A 73 -4.46 -12.35 -20.10
C PRO A 73 -3.47 -11.21 -19.72
N ASP A 74 -3.86 -9.95 -19.94
CA ASP A 74 -2.99 -8.81 -19.61
C ASP A 74 -3.02 -8.51 -18.11
N ILE A 75 -1.82 -8.39 -17.52
CA ILE A 75 -1.65 -8.01 -16.13
C ILE A 75 -2.24 -6.62 -15.83
N ALA A 76 -2.25 -5.71 -16.81
CA ALA A 76 -2.80 -4.36 -16.63
C ALA A 76 -4.30 -4.39 -16.35
N ASP A 77 -5.01 -5.39 -16.88
CA ASP A 77 -6.44 -5.58 -16.68
C ASP A 77 -6.77 -6.37 -15.41
N HIS A 78 -5.76 -6.97 -14.79
CA HIS A 78 -5.98 -7.72 -13.56
C HIS A 78 -6.56 -6.81 -12.46
N PRO A 79 -7.62 -7.21 -11.73
CA PRO A 79 -8.32 -6.38 -10.74
C PRO A 79 -7.40 -5.75 -9.70
N LEU A 80 -6.38 -6.48 -9.24
CA LEU A 80 -5.37 -5.97 -8.33
C LEU A 80 -4.60 -4.75 -8.90
N VAL A 81 -4.50 -4.64 -10.22
CA VAL A 81 -3.80 -3.51 -10.87
C VAL A 81 -4.79 -2.44 -11.29
N SER A 82 -5.81 -2.81 -12.04
CA SER A 82 -6.78 -1.88 -12.65
C SER A 82 -7.62 -1.09 -11.64
N SER A 83 -7.86 -1.64 -10.45
CA SER A 83 -8.63 -0.95 -9.39
C SER A 83 -7.88 0.20 -8.73
N SER A 84 -6.55 0.29 -8.87
CA SER A 84 -5.72 1.33 -8.26
C SER A 84 -4.85 2.06 -9.26
N GLY A 85 -5.06 3.37 -9.42
CA GLY A 85 -4.21 4.21 -10.28
C GLY A 85 -2.73 4.20 -9.87
N LYS A 86 -2.42 4.04 -8.57
CA LYS A 86 -1.04 3.87 -8.09
C LYS A 86 -0.42 2.56 -8.60
N MET A 87 -1.19 1.46 -8.62
CA MET A 87 -0.71 0.16 -9.10
C MET A 87 -0.49 0.16 -10.61
N VAL A 88 -1.39 0.80 -11.37
CA VAL A 88 -1.22 1.00 -12.82
C VAL A 88 0.06 1.77 -13.13
N LEU A 89 0.30 2.87 -12.39
CA LEU A 89 1.53 3.65 -12.54
C LEU A 89 2.76 2.83 -12.15
N LEU A 90 2.68 2.10 -11.02
CA LEU A 90 3.76 1.27 -10.52
C LEU A 90 4.15 0.17 -11.54
N LEU A 91 3.18 -0.49 -12.17
CA LEU A 91 3.42 -1.48 -13.20
C LEU A 91 4.26 -0.89 -14.35
N LYS A 92 3.82 0.25 -14.89
CA LYS A 92 4.54 0.93 -16.00
C LYS A 92 5.95 1.34 -15.59
N LEU A 93 6.08 1.91 -14.38
CA LEU A 93 7.37 2.38 -13.87
C LEU A 93 8.34 1.22 -13.63
N LEU A 94 7.90 0.16 -12.96
CA LEU A 94 8.77 -1.00 -12.68
C LEU A 94 9.17 -1.74 -13.94
N THR A 95 8.27 -1.87 -14.93
CA THR A 95 8.62 -2.46 -16.22
C THR A 95 9.75 -1.68 -16.87
N LYS A 96 9.63 -0.35 -16.94
CA LYS A 96 10.68 0.51 -17.51
C LYS A 96 11.99 0.39 -16.73
N LEU A 97 11.96 0.50 -15.39
CA LEU A 97 13.14 0.42 -14.55
C LEU A 97 13.86 -0.93 -14.66
N ARG A 98 13.10 -2.03 -14.78
CA ARG A 98 13.71 -3.35 -15.02
C ARG A 98 14.41 -3.42 -16.36
N ASP A 99 13.77 -2.91 -17.43
CA ASP A 99 14.31 -2.95 -18.77
C ASP A 99 15.57 -2.07 -18.91
N GLU A 100 15.69 -1.03 -18.07
CA GLU A 100 16.86 -0.17 -17.94
C GLU A 100 17.94 -0.71 -16.98
N GLY A 101 17.68 -1.84 -16.29
CA GLY A 101 18.64 -2.50 -15.41
C GLY A 101 18.75 -1.91 -14.00
N HIS A 102 17.78 -1.10 -13.58
CA HIS A 102 17.75 -0.51 -12.25
C HIS A 102 17.35 -1.52 -11.16
N ARG A 103 17.67 -1.20 -9.90
CA ARG A 103 17.28 -1.97 -8.72
C ARG A 103 16.54 -1.07 -7.75
N VAL A 104 15.35 -1.51 -7.32
CA VAL A 104 14.33 -0.63 -6.74
C VAL A 104 14.03 -0.98 -5.29
N LEU A 105 14.06 0.03 -4.41
CA LEU A 105 13.48 -0.05 -3.06
C LEU A 105 12.07 0.50 -3.08
N ILE A 106 11.12 -0.22 -2.50
CA ILE A 106 9.72 0.22 -2.40
C ILE A 106 9.33 0.28 -0.94
N PHE A 107 9.03 1.48 -0.46
CA PHE A 107 8.62 1.73 0.92
C PHE A 107 7.11 1.90 1.04
N SER A 108 6.53 1.27 2.07
CA SER A 108 5.15 1.51 2.50
C SER A 108 5.03 1.48 4.03
N GLN A 109 4.12 2.30 4.60
CA GLN A 109 3.83 2.28 6.03
C GLN A 109 2.95 1.10 6.44
N PHE A 110 2.07 0.67 5.53
CA PHE A 110 1.07 -0.33 5.81
C PHE A 110 1.58 -1.72 5.43
N THR A 111 1.65 -2.62 6.39
CA THR A 111 1.98 -4.03 6.12
C THR A 111 0.97 -4.67 5.15
N ALA A 112 -0.32 -4.34 5.29
CA ALA A 112 -1.34 -4.78 4.33
C ALA A 112 -1.09 -4.28 2.90
N MET A 113 -0.50 -3.07 2.74
CA MET A 113 -0.09 -2.60 1.41
C MET A 113 1.12 -3.37 0.89
N LEU A 114 2.07 -3.71 1.75
CA LEU A 114 3.20 -4.58 1.37
C LEU A 114 2.71 -5.97 0.94
N ASP A 115 1.64 -6.50 1.54
CA ASP A 115 1.03 -7.78 1.13
C ASP A 115 0.45 -7.68 -0.29
N LEU A 116 -0.25 -6.58 -0.60
CA LEU A 116 -0.78 -6.32 -1.94
C LEU A 116 0.35 -6.12 -2.97
N LEU A 117 1.39 -5.36 -2.61
CA LEU A 117 2.58 -5.17 -3.45
C LEU A 117 3.31 -6.49 -3.71
N GLN A 118 3.41 -7.36 -2.71
CA GLN A 118 4.01 -8.67 -2.86
C GLN A 118 3.23 -9.57 -3.83
N ARG A 119 1.89 -9.55 -3.75
CA ARG A 119 1.02 -10.26 -4.70
C ARG A 119 1.19 -9.70 -6.11
N PHE A 120 1.22 -8.39 -6.24
CA PHE A 120 1.43 -7.70 -7.51
C PHE A 120 2.79 -8.04 -8.14
N LEU A 121 3.89 -8.00 -7.39
CA LEU A 121 5.21 -8.34 -7.91
C LEU A 121 5.30 -9.80 -8.38
N ARG A 122 4.65 -10.73 -7.66
CA ARG A 122 4.52 -12.12 -8.10
C ARG A 122 3.75 -12.24 -9.42
N LEU A 123 2.62 -11.56 -9.51
CA LEU A 123 1.77 -11.54 -10.70
C LEU A 123 2.53 -10.97 -11.91
N ALA A 124 3.35 -9.94 -11.71
CA ALA A 124 4.17 -9.30 -12.73
C ALA A 124 5.49 -10.05 -13.03
N ASN A 125 5.74 -11.18 -12.37
CA ASN A 125 7.00 -11.94 -12.49
C ASN A 125 8.26 -11.08 -12.21
N PHE A 126 8.16 -10.17 -11.23
CA PHE A 126 9.31 -9.46 -10.71
C PHE A 126 9.93 -10.22 -9.53
N THR A 127 11.26 -10.34 -9.53
CA THR A 127 12.01 -10.90 -8.42
C THR A 127 12.08 -9.88 -7.28
N PHE A 128 11.78 -10.31 -6.07
CA PHE A 128 11.77 -9.39 -4.92
C PHE A 128 12.15 -10.09 -3.62
N THR A 129 12.54 -9.27 -2.65
CA THR A 129 12.64 -9.63 -1.23
C THR A 129 11.85 -8.64 -0.39
N ARG A 130 11.58 -8.95 0.90
CA ARG A 130 10.77 -8.13 1.78
C ARG A 130 11.32 -8.12 3.20
N ILE A 131 11.30 -6.95 3.83
CA ILE A 131 11.50 -6.78 5.27
C ILE A 131 10.40 -5.89 5.84
N ASP A 132 9.74 -6.38 6.89
CA ASP A 132 8.80 -5.62 7.71
C ASP A 132 9.07 -5.87 9.20
N GLY A 133 8.25 -5.25 10.07
CA GLY A 133 8.44 -5.34 11.52
C GLY A 133 8.27 -6.75 12.13
N SER A 134 7.78 -7.72 11.37
CA SER A 134 7.63 -9.12 11.81
C SER A 134 8.93 -9.93 11.63
N ILE A 135 9.80 -9.50 10.72
CA ILE A 135 11.05 -10.20 10.38
C ILE A 135 12.16 -9.70 11.29
N ARG A 136 12.76 -10.62 12.06
CA ARG A 136 13.82 -10.32 13.04
C ARG A 136 15.04 -11.21 12.84
N GLY A 137 16.19 -10.74 13.37
CA GLY A 137 17.43 -11.53 13.46
C GLY A 137 18.03 -11.90 12.10
N ASN A 138 18.57 -13.09 11.99
CA ASN A 138 19.35 -13.56 10.84
C ASN A 138 18.57 -13.49 9.52
N THR A 139 17.27 -13.75 9.53
CA THR A 139 16.43 -13.66 8.31
C THR A 139 16.43 -12.25 7.69
N ARG A 140 16.57 -11.23 8.52
CA ARG A 140 16.68 -9.85 8.05
C ARG A 140 18.02 -9.59 7.37
N GLU A 141 19.09 -10.07 7.97
CA GLU A 141 20.45 -9.96 7.42
C GLU A 141 20.59 -10.76 6.12
N ASP A 142 20.05 -11.97 6.09
CA ASP A 142 20.01 -12.81 4.89
C ASP A 142 19.27 -12.13 3.72
N ALA A 143 18.16 -11.45 4.00
CA ALA A 143 17.41 -10.70 2.99
C ALA A 143 18.22 -9.51 2.44
N ILE A 144 18.92 -8.78 3.31
CA ILE A 144 19.78 -7.66 2.93
C ILE A 144 20.98 -8.14 2.09
N GLN A 145 21.67 -9.19 2.55
CA GLN A 145 22.79 -9.77 1.84
C GLN A 145 22.35 -10.32 0.48
N SER A 146 21.20 -11.00 0.45
CA SER A 146 20.62 -11.53 -0.80
C SER A 146 20.29 -10.43 -1.80
N PHE A 147 19.79 -9.28 -1.32
CA PHE A 147 19.53 -8.16 -2.19
C PHE A 147 20.83 -7.48 -2.66
N ASN A 148 21.84 -7.33 -1.80
CA ASN A 148 23.12 -6.73 -2.17
C ASN A 148 23.96 -7.64 -3.08
N ASP A 149 23.67 -8.93 -3.11
CA ASP A 149 24.31 -9.86 -4.05
C ASP A 149 23.64 -9.80 -5.42
N GLU A 150 24.32 -9.14 -6.38
CA GLU A 150 23.82 -8.95 -7.72
C GLU A 150 23.61 -10.28 -8.47
N SER A 151 24.36 -11.34 -8.12
CA SER A 151 24.24 -12.65 -8.75
C SER A 151 22.87 -13.30 -8.54
N LYS A 152 22.14 -12.89 -7.49
CA LYS A 152 20.78 -13.39 -7.18
C LYS A 152 19.69 -12.76 -8.04
N GLY A 153 19.97 -11.70 -8.78
CA GLY A 153 19.05 -11.08 -9.70
C GLY A 153 17.75 -10.56 -9.06
N ILE A 154 17.82 -10.14 -7.78
CA ILE A 154 16.67 -9.56 -7.10
C ILE A 154 16.47 -8.12 -7.55
N PHE A 155 15.32 -7.84 -8.17
CA PHE A 155 14.99 -6.54 -8.76
C PHE A 155 14.43 -5.56 -7.73
N CYS A 156 13.44 -6.00 -6.90
CA CYS A 156 12.76 -5.14 -5.95
C CYS A 156 13.03 -5.53 -4.50
N PHE A 157 13.08 -4.53 -3.61
CA PHE A 157 13.07 -4.74 -2.17
C PHE A 157 11.90 -4.01 -1.53
N LEU A 158 10.97 -4.75 -0.94
CA LEU A 158 9.83 -4.21 -0.20
C LEU A 158 10.22 -3.94 1.24
N LEU A 159 9.98 -2.73 1.71
CA LEU A 159 10.38 -2.28 3.04
C LEU A 159 9.21 -1.57 3.74
N SER A 160 8.95 -1.92 4.99
CA SER A 160 8.12 -1.05 5.81
C SER A 160 8.93 0.15 6.28
N THR A 161 8.33 1.37 6.25
CA THR A 161 9.02 2.59 6.67
C THR A 161 9.55 2.52 8.10
N ARG A 162 8.89 1.75 8.98
CA ARG A 162 9.32 1.54 10.36
C ARG A 162 10.45 0.54 10.49
N ALA A 163 10.48 -0.50 9.69
CA ALA A 163 11.51 -1.53 9.74
C ALA A 163 12.74 -1.15 8.92
N GLY A 164 12.58 -0.35 7.85
CA GLY A 164 13.68 0.14 7.02
C GLY A 164 14.50 1.27 7.66
N GLY A 165 13.97 1.90 8.72
CA GLY A 165 14.45 3.20 9.18
C GLY A 165 15.77 3.23 9.96
N VAL A 166 16.43 2.11 10.31
CA VAL A 166 17.68 2.18 11.08
C VAL A 166 18.65 1.07 10.68
N GLY A 167 19.85 1.48 10.24
CA GLY A 167 21.01 0.58 10.14
C GLY A 167 20.98 -0.42 8.98
N ILE A 168 20.22 -0.17 7.91
CA ILE A 168 20.25 -1.00 6.70
C ILE A 168 21.07 -0.30 5.63
N THR A 169 22.08 -0.99 5.12
CA THR A 169 22.86 -0.52 3.97
C THR A 169 22.48 -1.34 2.75
N LEU A 170 21.84 -0.69 1.76
CA LEU A 170 21.35 -1.28 0.52
C LEU A 170 22.08 -0.64 -0.66
N THR A 171 23.36 -0.96 -0.81
CA THR A 171 24.26 -0.33 -1.80
C THR A 171 23.93 -0.70 -3.24
N SER A 172 23.25 -1.80 -3.44
CA SER A 172 22.90 -2.31 -4.77
C SER A 172 21.67 -1.66 -5.38
N ALA A 173 20.94 -0.82 -4.64
CA ALA A 173 19.79 -0.09 -5.14
C ALA A 173 20.21 1.30 -5.61
N ASP A 174 19.64 1.72 -6.72
CA ASP A 174 19.82 3.05 -7.30
C ASP A 174 18.51 3.86 -7.37
N THR A 175 17.39 3.20 -7.16
CA THR A 175 16.05 3.80 -7.27
C THR A 175 15.23 3.55 -6.01
N VAL A 176 14.54 4.59 -5.54
CA VAL A 176 13.66 4.52 -4.36
C VAL A 176 12.26 4.99 -4.73
N ILE A 177 11.26 4.18 -4.39
CA ILE A 177 9.83 4.49 -4.55
C ILE A 177 9.19 4.54 -3.16
N ILE A 178 8.69 5.70 -2.76
CA ILE A 178 7.85 5.85 -1.57
C ILE A 178 6.40 5.70 -2.03
N PHE A 179 5.82 4.51 -1.82
CA PHE A 179 4.45 4.23 -2.27
C PHE A 179 3.41 5.02 -1.48
N ASP A 180 3.63 5.14 -0.17
CA ASP A 180 2.87 6.01 0.74
C ASP A 180 3.80 6.63 1.79
N SER A 181 3.70 7.96 1.93
CA SER A 181 4.52 8.72 2.88
C SER A 181 3.99 8.63 4.31
N ASP A 182 4.87 8.72 5.31
CA ASP A 182 4.45 8.90 6.71
C ASP A 182 3.97 10.33 6.94
N TRP A 183 3.06 10.51 7.92
CA TRP A 183 2.65 11.82 8.40
C TRP A 183 3.79 12.59 9.07
N ASN A 184 4.71 11.87 9.68
CA ASN A 184 5.90 12.44 10.27
C ASN A 184 7.04 12.45 9.23
N PRO A 185 7.43 13.62 8.70
CA PRO A 185 8.47 13.72 7.68
C PRO A 185 9.82 13.19 8.18
N GLN A 186 10.08 13.22 9.49
CA GLN A 186 11.31 12.68 10.05
C GLN A 186 11.41 11.15 9.99
N VAL A 187 10.30 10.45 9.84
CA VAL A 187 10.30 9.00 9.66
C VAL A 187 10.55 8.61 8.21
N ALA A 188 10.15 9.47 7.27
CA ALA A 188 10.38 9.26 5.84
C ALA A 188 11.80 9.64 5.39
N ALA A 189 12.51 10.46 6.18
CA ALA A 189 13.85 10.97 5.87
C ALA A 189 15.01 10.20 6.53
N ARG A 190 14.71 9.11 7.24
CA ARG A 190 15.69 8.21 7.85
C ARG A 190 15.88 6.97 6.98
#